data_3ef9c2ec7ef9906b97f36ae4b9fc4acc
#
_entry.id   3ef9c2ec7ef9906b97f36ae4b9fc4acc
#
_cell.length_a   1.000
_cell.length_b   1.000
_cell.length_c   1.000
_cell.angle_alpha   90.00
_cell.angle_beta   90.00
_cell.angle_gamma   90.00
#
_symmetry.space_group_name_H-M   'P 1'
#
loop_
_entity.id
_entity.type
_entity.pdbx_description
1 polymer ?
#
loop_
_entity_poly.entity_id
_entity_poly.type
_entity_poly.pdbx_seq_one_letter_code
_entity_poly.pdbx_strand_id
1 'polypeptide(L)'
;MIKIYTISSCTSCKKAKTWLNKHQLPYKEQNLGKEPLTKEEILTILSKTENGVESIVSKKNRYAKALNCDIDELSVSEVIDLIQENPRILKSPILIDDKRLQVGYKED
;
A
#
# COMPACT_ATOMS: atom_id res chain seq x y z
N MET A 1 -9.92 -13.61 -4.91
CA MET A 1 -10.37 -12.86 -3.71
C MET A 1 -9.57 -11.57 -3.59
N ILE A 2 -10.25 -10.49 -3.23
CA ILE A 2 -9.62 -9.20 -3.01
C ILE A 2 -8.83 -9.23 -1.70
N LYS A 3 -7.61 -8.71 -1.73
CA LYS A 3 -6.83 -8.49 -0.51
C LYS A 3 -6.61 -6.99 -0.34
N ILE A 4 -6.86 -6.49 0.87
CA ILE A 4 -6.68 -5.08 1.19
C ILE A 4 -5.58 -4.92 2.25
N TYR A 5 -4.60 -4.10 1.94
CA TYR A 5 -3.53 -3.75 2.89
C TYR A 5 -3.88 -2.41 3.50
N THR A 6 -3.91 -2.36 4.83
CA THR A 6 -4.34 -1.18 5.59
C THR A 6 -3.30 -0.77 6.61
N ILE A 7 -3.44 0.45 7.11
CA ILE A 7 -2.69 0.91 8.29
C ILE A 7 -3.69 1.46 9.31
N SER A 8 -3.28 1.53 10.58
CA SER A 8 -4.12 2.07 11.63
C SER A 8 -4.34 3.57 11.43
N SER A 9 -5.50 4.06 11.87
CA SER A 9 -5.87 5.48 11.77
C SER A 9 -5.95 6.00 10.34
N CYS A 10 -6.34 5.14 9.41
CA CYS A 10 -6.46 5.49 7.99
C CYS A 10 -7.93 5.62 7.61
N THR A 11 -8.40 6.83 7.38
CA THR A 11 -9.79 7.10 6.98
C THR A 11 -10.11 6.47 5.63
N SER A 12 -9.21 6.58 4.66
CA SER A 12 -9.39 5.98 3.34
C SER A 12 -9.50 4.46 3.40
N CYS A 13 -8.75 3.83 4.31
CA CYS A 13 -8.84 2.38 4.51
C CYS A 13 -10.23 1.98 5.02
N LYS A 14 -10.78 2.74 5.97
CA LYS A 14 -12.13 2.50 6.49
C LYS A 14 -13.18 2.66 5.42
N LYS A 15 -13.06 3.70 4.60
CA LYS A 15 -14.00 3.95 3.49
C LYS A 15 -13.95 2.83 2.46
N ALA A 16 -12.76 2.35 2.12
CA ALA A 16 -12.60 1.26 1.17
C ALA A 16 -13.26 -0.02 1.69
N LYS A 17 -13.05 -0.36 2.96
CA LYS A 17 -13.69 -1.54 3.56
C LYS A 17 -15.21 -1.41 3.59
N THR A 18 -15.73 -0.24 3.92
CA THR A 18 -17.16 0.04 3.91
C THR A 18 -17.74 -0.16 2.51
N TRP A 19 -17.05 0.36 1.49
CA TRP A 19 -17.45 0.18 0.09
C TRP A 19 -17.52 -1.30 -0.30
N LEU A 20 -16.48 -2.08 0.06
CA LEU A 20 -16.43 -3.51 -0.21
C LEU A 20 -17.60 -4.24 0.46
N ASN A 21 -17.87 -3.93 1.72
CA ASN A 21 -18.97 -4.53 2.47
C ASN A 21 -20.32 -4.16 1.87
N LYS A 22 -20.49 -2.91 1.46
CA LYS A 22 -21.73 -2.44 0.84
C LYS A 22 -22.03 -3.17 -0.46
N HIS A 23 -21.00 -3.48 -1.22
CA HIS A 23 -21.15 -4.19 -2.50
C HIS A 23 -21.04 -5.71 -2.34
N GLN A 24 -21.00 -6.19 -1.10
CA GLN A 24 -20.96 -7.63 -0.78
C GLN A 24 -19.78 -8.34 -1.45
N LEU A 25 -18.66 -7.65 -1.56
CA LEU A 25 -17.42 -8.21 -2.12
C LEU A 25 -16.56 -8.79 -0.99
N PRO A 26 -16.30 -10.10 -1.00
CA PRO A 26 -15.43 -10.69 0.01
C PRO A 26 -14.00 -10.20 -0.14
N TYR A 27 -13.35 -9.95 0.99
CA TYR A 27 -11.97 -9.50 1.01
C TYR A 27 -11.23 -10.02 2.23
N LYS A 28 -9.91 -9.99 2.15
CA LYS A 28 -9.05 -10.33 3.26
C LYS A 28 -8.23 -9.10 3.61
N GLU A 29 -8.22 -8.73 4.88
CA GLU A 29 -7.48 -7.55 5.34
C GLU A 29 -6.15 -7.94 5.98
N GLN A 30 -5.09 -7.22 5.63
CA GLN A 30 -3.81 -7.30 6.32
C GLN A 30 -3.45 -5.91 6.82
N ASN A 31 -3.42 -5.73 8.14
CA ASN A 31 -3.01 -4.46 8.76
C ASN A 31 -1.49 -4.44 8.87
N LEU A 32 -0.85 -3.54 8.17
CA LEU A 32 0.61 -3.51 8.04
C LEU A 32 1.33 -3.12 9.32
N GLY A 33 0.62 -2.51 10.27
CA GLY A 33 1.20 -2.23 11.59
C GLY A 33 1.30 -3.47 12.46
N LYS A 34 0.46 -4.47 12.19
CA LYS A 34 0.42 -5.74 12.94
C LYS A 34 1.11 -6.86 12.19
N GLU A 35 1.02 -6.86 10.89
CA GLU A 35 1.56 -7.91 10.03
C GLU A 35 2.25 -7.24 8.84
N PRO A 36 3.58 -6.96 8.94
CA PRO A 36 4.31 -6.29 7.88
C PRO A 36 4.29 -7.06 6.57
N LEU A 37 4.43 -6.34 5.47
CA LEU A 37 4.58 -6.95 4.14
C LEU A 37 5.85 -7.79 4.07
N THR A 38 5.75 -8.97 3.47
CA THR A 38 6.94 -9.74 3.11
C THR A 38 7.54 -9.17 1.84
N LYS A 39 8.81 -9.54 1.58
CA LYS A 39 9.47 -9.15 0.34
C LYS A 39 8.69 -9.63 -0.88
N GLU A 40 8.19 -10.86 -0.85
CA GLU A 40 7.41 -11.43 -1.94
C GLU A 40 6.12 -10.66 -2.19
N GLU A 41 5.44 -10.24 -1.12
CA GLU A 41 4.23 -9.45 -1.23
C GLU A 41 4.51 -8.10 -1.89
N ILE A 42 5.60 -7.44 -1.50
CA ILE A 42 6.01 -6.16 -2.09
C ILE A 42 6.32 -6.33 -3.56
N LEU A 43 7.07 -7.37 -3.92
CA LEU A 43 7.40 -7.64 -5.32
C LEU A 43 6.15 -7.94 -6.16
N THR A 44 5.20 -8.67 -5.60
CA THR A 44 3.92 -8.94 -6.26
C THR A 44 3.15 -7.66 -6.53
N ILE A 45 3.08 -6.77 -5.52
CA ILE A 45 2.43 -5.48 -5.66
C ILE A 45 3.12 -4.67 -6.77
N LEU A 46 4.45 -4.57 -6.71
CA LEU A 46 5.22 -3.83 -7.70
C LEU A 46 5.03 -4.35 -9.12
N SER A 47 4.89 -5.67 -9.27
CA SER A 47 4.71 -6.29 -10.59
C SER A 47 3.40 -5.88 -11.26
N LYS A 48 2.44 -5.39 -10.49
CA LYS A 48 1.12 -4.97 -11.01
C LYS A 48 1.00 -3.45 -11.16
N THR A 49 2.05 -2.70 -10.85
CA THR A 49 2.06 -1.24 -10.99
C THR A 49 2.48 -0.84 -12.39
N GLU A 50 2.05 0.36 -12.81
CA GLU A 50 2.51 0.94 -14.07
C GLU A 50 3.85 1.67 -13.91
N ASN A 51 4.05 2.32 -12.77
CA ASN A 51 5.23 3.16 -12.53
C ASN A 51 6.11 2.65 -11.39
N GLY A 52 5.96 1.39 -11.00
CA GLY A 52 6.79 0.78 -9.98
C GLY A 52 6.63 1.42 -8.61
N VAL A 53 7.74 1.70 -7.94
CA VAL A 53 7.77 2.26 -6.59
C VAL A 53 6.96 3.57 -6.48
N GLU A 54 7.04 4.42 -7.48
CA GLU A 54 6.34 5.71 -7.50
C GLU A 54 4.83 5.54 -7.39
N SER A 55 4.29 4.43 -7.88
CA SER A 55 2.86 4.15 -7.80
C SER A 55 2.38 3.89 -6.38
N ILE A 56 3.22 3.35 -5.51
CA ILE A 56 2.80 2.87 -4.18
C ILE A 56 3.36 3.66 -3.01
N VAL A 57 4.43 4.43 -3.21
CA VAL A 57 5.06 5.20 -2.12
C VAL A 57 4.64 6.67 -2.22
N SER A 58 4.16 7.21 -1.09
CA SER A 58 3.82 8.61 -1.01
C SER A 58 5.09 9.43 -0.78
N LYS A 59 5.29 10.49 -1.58
CA LYS A 59 6.39 11.44 -1.37
C LYS A 59 5.93 12.66 -0.58
N LYS A 60 4.62 12.79 -0.39
CA LYS A 60 4.02 13.99 0.20
C LYS A 60 3.64 13.85 1.66
N ASN A 61 3.49 12.63 2.17
CA ASN A 61 3.07 12.49 3.55
C ASN A 61 4.25 12.76 4.50
N ARG A 62 3.91 13.01 5.78
CA ARG A 62 4.93 13.39 6.77
C ARG A 62 5.95 12.29 7.04
N TYR A 63 5.56 11.04 6.89
CA TYR A 63 6.48 9.91 7.12
C TYR A 63 7.54 9.83 6.03
N ALA A 64 7.14 10.05 4.77
CA ALA A 64 8.06 10.11 3.66
C ALA A 64 8.99 11.32 3.76
N LYS A 65 8.46 12.47 4.16
CA LYS A 65 9.24 13.70 4.33
C LYS A 65 10.25 13.62 5.47
N ALA A 66 9.99 12.78 6.47
CA ALA A 66 10.90 12.59 7.59
C ALA A 66 12.13 11.75 7.21
N LEU A 67 12.10 11.08 6.07
CA LEU A 67 13.25 10.32 5.59
C LEU A 67 14.31 11.29 5.06
N ASN A 68 15.58 11.04 5.42
CA ASN A 68 16.68 11.87 4.98
C ASN A 68 17.28 11.39 3.66
N CYS A 69 16.43 10.90 2.76
CA CYS A 69 16.88 10.37 1.48
C CYS A 69 15.83 10.62 0.40
N ASP A 70 16.28 10.65 -0.84
CA ASP A 70 15.40 10.72 -1.99
C ASP A 70 15.07 9.29 -2.42
N ILE A 71 13.79 8.93 -2.32
CA ILE A 71 13.32 7.57 -2.64
C ILE A 71 13.63 7.21 -4.09
N ASP A 72 13.63 8.20 -5.00
CA ASP A 72 13.93 7.97 -6.41
C ASP A 72 15.38 7.52 -6.66
N GLU A 73 16.27 7.77 -5.72
CA GLU A 73 17.68 7.38 -5.82
C GLU A 73 17.97 6.01 -5.22
N LEU A 74 16.97 5.42 -4.56
CA LEU A 74 17.14 4.12 -3.90
C LEU A 74 16.95 2.97 -4.90
N SER A 75 17.70 1.89 -4.66
CA SER A 75 17.46 0.64 -5.39
C SER A 75 16.15 0.02 -4.94
N VAL A 76 15.61 -0.92 -5.72
CA VAL A 76 14.39 -1.64 -5.35
C VAL A 76 14.58 -2.35 -4.00
N SER A 77 15.73 -2.96 -3.78
CA SER A 77 16.04 -3.66 -2.53
C SER A 77 16.01 -2.71 -1.34
N GLU A 78 16.57 -1.51 -1.48
CA GLU A 78 16.56 -0.49 -0.43
C GLU A 78 15.14 0.00 -0.14
N VAL A 79 14.33 0.17 -1.18
CA VAL A 79 12.93 0.58 -1.01
C VAL A 79 12.12 -0.50 -0.29
N ILE A 80 12.34 -1.76 -0.63
CA ILE A 80 11.68 -2.88 0.05
C ILE A 80 11.99 -2.87 1.55
N ASP A 81 13.25 -2.71 1.91
CA ASP A 81 13.66 -2.63 3.32
C ASP A 81 12.99 -1.45 4.02
N LEU A 82 12.94 -0.32 3.34
CA LEU A 82 12.33 0.90 3.88
C LEU A 82 10.83 0.72 4.12
N ILE A 83 10.12 0.09 3.18
CA ILE A 83 8.69 -0.19 3.33
C ILE A 83 8.45 -1.12 4.52
N GLN A 84 9.28 -2.14 4.69
CA GLN A 84 9.13 -3.07 5.81
C GLN A 84 9.36 -2.39 7.15
N GLU A 85 10.28 -1.44 7.23
CA GLU A 85 10.53 -0.68 8.44
C GLU A 85 9.48 0.40 8.69
N ASN A 86 8.97 1.03 7.63
CA ASN A 86 8.08 2.17 7.71
C ASN A 86 6.89 2.02 6.74
N PRO A 87 5.93 1.14 7.05
CA PRO A 87 4.80 0.93 6.12
C PRO A 87 3.95 2.18 5.89
N ARG A 88 4.05 3.19 6.75
CA ARG A 88 3.29 4.43 6.60
C ARG A 88 3.76 5.33 5.47
N ILE A 89 4.89 5.01 4.82
CA ILE A 89 5.30 5.71 3.61
C ILE A 89 4.48 5.27 2.40
N LEU A 90 3.79 4.14 2.51
CA LEU A 90 2.93 3.64 1.43
C LEU A 90 1.66 4.47 1.31
N LYS A 91 1.20 4.62 0.09
CA LYS A 91 -0.16 5.12 -0.16
C LYS A 91 -1.12 4.04 0.33
N SER A 92 -2.19 4.43 1.01
CA SER A 92 -3.13 3.48 1.62
C SER A 92 -4.56 3.86 1.29
N PRO A 93 -5.45 2.89 1.16
CA PRO A 93 -5.20 1.45 1.17
C PRO A 93 -4.61 0.96 -0.14
N ILE A 94 -4.08 -0.27 -0.14
CA ILE A 94 -3.70 -0.98 -1.36
C ILE A 94 -4.62 -2.17 -1.49
N LEU A 95 -5.34 -2.25 -2.61
CA LEU A 95 -6.24 -3.35 -2.91
C LEU A 95 -5.69 -4.14 -4.09
N ILE A 96 -5.62 -5.44 -3.96
CA ILE A 96 -5.05 -6.30 -4.98
C ILE A 96 -5.91 -7.54 -5.17
N ASP A 97 -6.08 -7.96 -6.42
CA ASP A 97 -6.63 -9.27 -6.76
C ASP A 97 -5.74 -9.92 -7.82
N ASP A 98 -6.19 -11.01 -8.43
CA ASP A 98 -5.38 -11.74 -9.40
C ASP A 98 -5.01 -10.91 -10.64
N LYS A 99 -5.80 -9.89 -10.95
CA LYS A 99 -5.64 -9.14 -12.20
C LYS A 99 -5.35 -7.66 -12.01
N ARG A 100 -5.75 -7.08 -10.88
CA ARG A 100 -5.77 -5.62 -10.70
C ARG A 100 -5.08 -5.18 -9.42
N LEU A 101 -4.61 -3.96 -9.47
CA LEU A 101 -4.09 -3.24 -8.31
C LEU A 101 -4.75 -1.88 -8.26
N GLN A 102 -5.25 -1.53 -7.08
CA GLN A 102 -5.74 -0.18 -6.82
C GLN A 102 -4.99 0.39 -5.63
N VAL A 103 -4.47 1.59 -5.77
CA VAL A 103 -3.74 2.28 -4.70
C VAL A 103 -4.51 3.52 -4.31
N GLY A 104 -4.82 3.61 -3.01
CA GLY A 104 -5.67 4.67 -2.49
C GLY A 104 -7.15 4.40 -2.74
N TYR A 105 -8.01 5.20 -2.12
CA TYR A 105 -9.45 5.11 -2.28
C TYR A 105 -9.99 6.44 -2.78
N LYS A 106 -10.72 6.38 -3.88
CA LYS A 106 -11.40 7.53 -4.45
C LYS A 106 -12.90 7.26 -4.50
N GLU A 107 -13.66 8.18 -3.95
CA GLU A 107 -15.11 8.17 -4.11
C GLU A 107 -15.46 8.81 -5.44
N ASP A 108 -16.29 8.12 -6.21
CA ASP A 108 -16.89 8.67 -7.42
C ASP A 108 -18.25 9.29 -7.09
#